data_f47a446a7a91fb159c17f21bdd4c158c
#
_entry.id   f47a446a7a91fb159c17f21bdd4c158c
#
_cell.length_a   1.000
_cell.length_b   1.000
_cell.length_c   1.000
_cell.angle_alpha   90.00
_cell.angle_beta   90.00
_cell.angle_gamma   90.00
#
_symmetry.space_group_name_H-M   'P 1'
#
loop_
_entity.id
_entity.type
_entity.pdbx_description
1 polymer ?
#
loop_
_entity_poly.entity_id
_entity_poly.type
_entity_poly.pdbx_seq_one_letter_code
_entity_poly.pdbx_strand_id
1 'polypeptide(L)'
;MRALWAAAAMMAVAATGCTDYKCNDYSAYERIADSGWLYGDTLTFVPVHDDSICRGRLAVAVSHDIRYPYTFLWLEVALTSGRTGALLRDTLAIPVVDRYGTWIGHGIGATFQVSDTVASSFHRTGTPVYVRQIMRCDTLVGVNRVGLFFVPDK
;
A
#
# COMPACT_ATOMS: atom_id res chain seq x y z
N MET A 1 -42.22 -9.24 -64.67
CA MET A 1 -40.93 -9.64 -64.11
C MET A 1 -40.61 -8.62 -63.01
N ARG A 2 -40.77 -9.02 -61.80
CA ARG A 2 -40.63 -8.16 -60.61
C ARG A 2 -39.39 -8.59 -59.82
N ALA A 3 -38.33 -7.81 -59.86
CA ALA A 3 -37.12 -8.04 -59.09
C ALA A 3 -37.28 -7.52 -57.68
N LEU A 4 -37.29 -8.42 -56.73
CA LEU A 4 -37.32 -8.14 -55.31
C LEU A 4 -35.88 -7.83 -54.85
N TRP A 5 -35.61 -6.58 -54.49
CA TRP A 5 -34.38 -6.19 -53.80
C TRP A 5 -34.56 -6.42 -52.32
N ALA A 6 -33.95 -7.47 -51.79
CA ALA A 6 -33.85 -7.70 -50.37
C ALA A 6 -32.67 -6.87 -49.80
N ALA A 7 -33.00 -5.78 -49.12
CA ALA A 7 -32.04 -4.99 -48.37
C ALA A 7 -31.69 -5.75 -47.07
N ALA A 8 -30.51 -6.37 -47.05
CA ALA A 8 -29.96 -6.92 -45.82
C ALA A 8 -29.42 -5.76 -44.94
N ALA A 9 -30.20 -5.38 -43.96
CA ALA A 9 -29.73 -4.46 -42.90
C ALA A 9 -28.74 -5.23 -42.00
N MET A 10 -27.48 -4.99 -42.19
CA MET A 10 -26.40 -5.50 -41.34
C MET A 10 -26.34 -4.67 -40.06
N MET A 11 -26.98 -5.16 -39.00
CA MET A 11 -26.94 -4.59 -37.68
C MET A 11 -25.53 -4.82 -37.10
N ALA A 12 -24.67 -3.83 -37.20
CA ALA A 12 -23.39 -3.82 -36.50
C ALA A 12 -23.68 -3.58 -35.00
N VAL A 13 -23.74 -4.66 -34.24
CA VAL A 13 -23.72 -4.58 -32.77
C VAL A 13 -22.31 -4.17 -32.39
N ALA A 14 -22.14 -2.88 -32.13
CA ALA A 14 -20.96 -2.38 -31.42
C ALA A 14 -21.00 -2.95 -30.02
N ALA A 15 -20.27 -4.04 -29.78
CA ALA A 15 -19.95 -4.52 -28.46
C ALA A 15 -19.03 -3.47 -27.85
N THR A 16 -19.61 -2.50 -27.14
CA THR A 16 -18.87 -1.68 -26.18
C THR A 16 -18.48 -2.60 -25.04
N GLY A 17 -17.37 -3.31 -25.21
CA GLY A 17 -16.72 -3.99 -24.12
C GLY A 17 -16.31 -2.92 -23.13
N CYS A 18 -17.05 -2.79 -22.02
CA CYS A 18 -16.52 -2.17 -20.82
C CYS A 18 -15.33 -3.04 -20.41
N THR A 19 -14.14 -2.62 -20.75
CA THR A 19 -12.94 -3.13 -20.10
C THR A 19 -13.00 -2.57 -18.67
N ASP A 20 -13.51 -3.39 -17.75
CA ASP A 20 -13.31 -3.14 -16.33
C ASP A 20 -11.80 -3.17 -16.10
N TYR A 21 -11.19 -2.01 -16.07
CA TYR A 21 -9.81 -1.84 -15.65
C TYR A 21 -9.73 -2.25 -14.18
N LYS A 22 -9.37 -3.50 -13.94
CA LYS A 22 -9.17 -4.02 -12.59
C LYS A 22 -7.77 -3.62 -12.14
N CYS A 23 -7.72 -2.62 -11.28
CA CYS A 23 -6.54 -2.41 -10.47
C CYS A 23 -6.34 -3.62 -9.58
N ASN A 24 -5.16 -4.21 -9.61
CA ASN A 24 -4.83 -5.36 -8.79
C ASN A 24 -4.40 -4.92 -7.39
N ASP A 25 -4.68 -5.76 -6.39
CA ASP A 25 -4.13 -5.62 -5.05
C ASP A 25 -2.60 -5.76 -5.14
N TYR A 26 -1.91 -4.96 -4.33
CA TYR A 26 -0.47 -5.08 -4.17
C TYR A 26 -0.12 -5.33 -2.71
N SER A 27 0.78 -6.24 -2.48
CA SER A 27 1.38 -6.44 -1.17
C SER A 27 2.85 -6.83 -1.30
N ALA A 28 3.70 -6.16 -0.55
CA ALA A 28 5.11 -6.51 -0.46
C ALA A 28 5.62 -6.27 0.96
N TYR A 29 6.62 -7.01 1.35
CA TYR A 29 7.28 -6.89 2.65
C TYR A 29 8.79 -6.74 2.48
N GLU A 30 9.37 -5.79 3.21
CA GLU A 30 10.80 -5.63 3.37
C GLU A 30 11.23 -6.07 4.77
N ARG A 31 12.30 -6.85 4.84
CA ARG A 31 12.87 -7.30 6.10
C ARG A 31 13.82 -6.25 6.66
N ILE A 32 13.68 -5.98 7.94
CA ILE A 32 14.62 -5.16 8.70
C ILE A 32 15.74 -6.06 9.22
N ALA A 33 16.96 -5.56 9.19
CA ALA A 33 18.11 -6.28 9.73
C ALA A 33 17.95 -6.55 11.23
N ASP A 34 18.48 -7.66 11.72
CA ASP A 34 18.38 -8.04 13.13
C ASP A 34 19.11 -7.05 14.08
N SER A 35 20.05 -6.25 13.53
CA SER A 35 20.69 -5.11 14.19
C SER A 35 19.78 -3.92 14.45
N GLY A 36 18.61 -3.88 13.81
CA GLY A 36 17.62 -2.82 13.90
C GLY A 36 17.51 -1.98 12.63
N TRP A 37 16.51 -1.11 12.61
CA TRP A 37 16.21 -0.18 11.52
C TRP A 37 16.88 1.17 11.78
N LEU A 38 17.88 1.53 10.98
CA LEU A 38 18.59 2.80 11.13
C LEU A 38 17.68 3.99 10.78
N TYR A 39 17.88 5.11 11.46
CA TYR A 39 17.10 6.35 11.22
C TYR A 39 17.22 6.87 9.78
N GLY A 40 18.38 6.68 9.16
CA GLY A 40 18.64 7.08 7.78
C GLY A 40 18.09 6.12 6.72
N ASP A 41 17.70 4.90 7.10
CA ASP A 41 17.28 3.88 6.15
C ASP A 41 15.84 4.09 5.70
N THR A 42 15.66 4.14 4.41
CA THR A 42 14.35 4.29 3.75
C THR A 42 14.04 3.03 2.97
N LEU A 43 12.89 2.43 3.26
CA LEU A 43 12.37 1.30 2.49
C LEU A 43 11.65 1.80 1.25
N THR A 44 11.81 1.11 0.14
CA THR A 44 11.23 1.49 -1.14
C THR A 44 10.36 0.37 -1.67
N PHE A 45 9.09 0.69 -1.91
CA PHE A 45 8.13 -0.22 -2.51
C PHE A 45 7.69 0.33 -3.86
N VAL A 46 7.54 -0.54 -4.86
CA VAL A 46 7.14 -0.13 -6.22
C VAL A 46 5.87 -0.90 -6.61
N PRO A 47 4.68 -0.41 -6.20
CA PRO A 47 3.43 -1.03 -6.61
C PRO A 47 3.24 -0.99 -8.13
N VAL A 48 2.92 -2.15 -8.70
CA VAL A 48 2.64 -2.31 -10.12
C VAL A 48 1.19 -2.76 -10.29
N HIS A 49 0.45 -2.06 -11.12
CA HIS A 49 -0.95 -2.33 -11.45
C HIS A 49 -1.09 -2.55 -12.96
N ASP A 50 -2.17 -3.17 -13.38
CA ASP A 50 -2.49 -3.36 -14.79
C ASP A 50 -2.86 -2.04 -15.47
N ASP A 51 -3.44 -1.09 -14.71
CA ASP A 51 -3.73 0.25 -15.19
C ASP A 51 -2.61 1.24 -14.81
N SER A 52 -2.50 2.32 -15.58
CA SER A 52 -1.48 3.34 -15.36
C SER A 52 -1.69 4.14 -14.08
N ILE A 53 -2.94 4.32 -13.65
CA ILE A 53 -3.32 5.04 -12.43
C ILE A 53 -4.48 4.31 -11.75
N CYS A 54 -4.30 3.95 -10.50
CA CYS A 54 -5.31 3.34 -9.66
C CYS A 54 -5.68 4.25 -8.48
N ARG A 55 -6.96 4.23 -8.12
CA ARG A 55 -7.43 4.79 -6.86
C ARG A 55 -7.62 3.69 -5.85
N GLY A 56 -7.22 3.91 -4.61
CA GLY A 56 -7.35 2.93 -3.56
C GLY A 56 -6.81 3.40 -2.22
N ARG A 57 -6.72 2.47 -1.30
CA ARG A 57 -6.17 2.69 0.04
C ARG A 57 -4.77 2.11 0.10
N LEU A 58 -3.85 2.92 0.59
CA LEU A 58 -2.48 2.50 0.88
C LEU A 58 -2.36 2.30 2.40
N ALA A 59 -1.89 1.14 2.81
CA ALA A 59 -1.69 0.80 4.21
C ALA A 59 -0.27 0.29 4.45
N VAL A 60 0.28 0.61 5.61
CA VAL A 60 1.57 0.09 6.07
C VAL A 60 1.31 -0.87 7.21
N ALA A 61 1.87 -2.08 7.11
CA ALA A 61 1.89 -3.05 8.19
C ALA A 61 3.31 -3.22 8.73
N VAL A 62 3.42 -3.39 10.02
CA VAL A 62 4.70 -3.57 10.70
C VAL A 62 4.64 -4.83 11.56
N SER A 63 5.64 -5.69 11.40
CA SER A 63 5.85 -6.81 12.32
C SER A 63 6.94 -6.44 13.31
N HIS A 64 6.65 -6.58 14.59
CA HIS A 64 7.58 -6.31 15.68
C HIS A 64 7.61 -7.48 16.67
N ASP A 65 8.63 -7.53 17.49
CA ASP A 65 8.76 -8.47 18.58
C ASP A 65 8.78 -7.78 19.96
N ILE A 66 8.93 -8.58 21.01
CA ILE A 66 8.92 -8.11 22.40
C ILE A 66 10.09 -7.17 22.76
N ARG A 67 11.11 -7.06 21.90
CA ARG A 67 12.25 -6.14 22.10
C ARG A 67 11.91 -4.71 21.72
N TYR A 68 10.76 -4.49 21.05
CA TYR A 68 10.32 -3.15 20.67
C TYR A 68 9.99 -2.32 21.95
N PRO A 69 10.68 -1.18 22.19
CA PRO A 69 10.63 -0.55 23.50
C PRO A 69 9.59 0.57 23.64
N TYR A 70 8.82 0.85 22.58
CA TYR A 70 7.91 2.01 22.56
C TYR A 70 6.45 1.59 22.45
N THR A 71 5.54 2.48 22.87
CA THR A 71 4.08 2.25 22.77
C THR A 71 3.51 2.59 21.39
N PHE A 72 4.19 3.47 20.65
CA PHE A 72 3.83 3.87 19.29
C PHE A 72 5.03 3.71 18.36
N LEU A 73 4.74 3.42 17.11
CA LEU A 73 5.71 3.48 16.02
C LEU A 73 5.34 4.65 15.11
N TRP A 74 6.25 5.60 14.98
CA TRP A 74 6.09 6.74 14.09
C TRP A 74 6.83 6.49 12.78
N LEU A 75 6.09 6.56 11.67
CA LEU A 75 6.58 6.39 10.32
C LEU A 75 6.26 7.61 9.47
N GLU A 76 7.14 7.95 8.56
CA GLU A 76 6.85 8.83 7.43
C GLU A 76 6.66 7.96 6.18
N VAL A 77 5.58 8.22 5.46
CA VAL A 77 5.31 7.63 4.14
C VAL A 77 5.32 8.74 3.11
N ALA A 78 6.17 8.63 2.09
CA ALA A 78 6.24 9.57 0.99
C ALA A 78 5.90 8.87 -0.32
N LEU A 79 5.00 9.45 -1.08
CA LEU A 79 4.56 8.94 -2.38
C LEU A 79 4.25 10.07 -3.35
N THR A 80 4.38 9.80 -4.63
CA THR A 80 3.94 10.73 -5.67
C THR A 80 2.50 10.43 -6.05
N SER A 81 1.63 11.42 -5.93
CA SER A 81 0.22 11.27 -6.34
C SER A 81 0.12 10.93 -7.83
N GLY A 82 -0.49 9.80 -8.15
CA GLY A 82 -0.71 9.39 -9.54
C GLY A 82 -1.58 10.37 -10.31
N ARG A 83 -2.49 11.09 -9.63
CA ARG A 83 -3.41 12.04 -10.26
C ARG A 83 -2.76 13.38 -10.56
N THR A 84 -1.98 13.94 -9.64
CA THR A 84 -1.45 15.31 -9.74
C THR A 84 0.04 15.37 -9.99
N GLY A 85 0.77 14.26 -9.81
CA GLY A 85 2.23 14.23 -9.83
C GLY A 85 2.89 14.89 -8.61
N ALA A 86 2.09 15.39 -7.65
CA ALA A 86 2.62 16.04 -6.46
C ALA A 86 3.21 15.01 -5.47
N LEU A 87 4.29 15.38 -4.82
CA LEU A 87 4.85 14.60 -3.71
C LEU A 87 3.96 14.79 -2.47
N LEU A 88 3.41 13.68 -2.00
CA LEU A 88 2.64 13.60 -0.76
C LEU A 88 3.51 12.99 0.32
N ARG A 89 3.41 13.54 1.53
CA ARG A 89 4.03 12.98 2.73
C ARG A 89 2.98 12.85 3.79
N ASP A 90 2.94 11.71 4.44
CA ASP A 90 2.04 11.44 5.55
C ASP A 90 2.82 10.86 6.72
N THR A 91 2.33 11.11 7.92
CA THR A 91 2.92 10.63 9.16
C THR A 91 1.95 9.69 9.84
N LEU A 92 2.35 8.45 10.04
CA LEU A 92 1.57 7.45 10.74
C LEU A 92 2.07 7.30 12.17
N ALA A 93 1.13 7.25 13.10
CA ALA A 93 1.36 6.93 14.50
C ALA A 93 0.70 5.59 14.81
N ILE A 94 1.39 4.50 14.59
CA ILE A 94 0.86 3.15 14.74
C ILE A 94 0.95 2.74 16.21
N PRO A 95 -0.17 2.52 16.92
CA PRO A 95 -0.13 2.03 18.29
C PRO A 95 0.32 0.56 18.29
N VAL A 96 1.26 0.21 19.16
CA VAL A 96 1.83 -1.15 19.28
C VAL A 96 1.38 -1.82 20.56
N VAL A 97 1.04 -1.04 21.58
CA VAL A 97 0.44 -1.51 22.82
C VAL A 97 -0.82 -0.72 23.15
N ASP A 98 -1.76 -1.37 23.80
CA ASP A 98 -2.96 -0.74 24.28
C ASP A 98 -2.71 0.04 25.60
N ARG A 99 -3.76 0.67 26.12
CA ARG A 99 -3.72 1.42 27.39
C ARG A 99 -3.38 0.59 28.62
N TYR A 100 -3.40 -0.74 28.51
CA TYR A 100 -3.08 -1.67 29.59
C TYR A 100 -1.67 -2.26 29.44
N GLY A 101 -0.92 -1.89 28.42
CA GLY A 101 0.40 -2.41 28.13
C GLY A 101 0.40 -3.75 27.37
N THR A 102 -0.76 -4.16 26.82
CA THR A 102 -0.88 -5.38 26.04
C THR A 102 -0.52 -5.10 24.59
N TRP A 103 0.24 -5.99 23.95
CA TRP A 103 0.58 -5.88 22.53
C TRP A 103 -0.68 -5.91 21.66
N ILE A 104 -0.81 -4.90 20.80
CA ILE A 104 -1.88 -4.83 19.79
C ILE A 104 -1.44 -5.64 18.57
N GLY A 105 -2.41 -6.21 17.87
CA GLY A 105 -2.19 -6.91 16.62
C GLY A 105 -2.34 -8.41 16.72
N HIS A 106 -2.12 -9.06 15.58
CA HIS A 106 -2.20 -10.51 15.45
C HIS A 106 -0.80 -11.06 15.22
N GLY A 107 -0.48 -12.17 15.85
CA GLY A 107 0.84 -12.76 15.71
C GLY A 107 0.92 -14.20 16.17
N ILE A 108 2.05 -14.82 15.91
CA ILE A 108 2.37 -16.17 16.37
C ILE A 108 3.64 -16.09 17.24
N GLY A 109 3.53 -16.58 18.48
CA GLY A 109 4.63 -16.55 19.43
C GLY A 109 4.93 -15.11 19.93
N ALA A 110 6.17 -14.68 19.79
CA ALA A 110 6.66 -13.37 20.24
C ALA A 110 6.65 -12.28 19.16
N THR A 111 5.98 -12.52 18.03
CA THR A 111 5.90 -11.56 16.90
C THR A 111 4.47 -11.09 16.71
N PHE A 112 4.29 -9.79 16.65
CA PHE A 112 2.99 -9.13 16.47
C PHE A 112 2.99 -8.30 15.20
N GLN A 113 1.86 -8.25 14.49
CA GLN A 113 1.68 -7.42 13.32
C GLN A 113 0.58 -6.41 13.56
N VAL A 114 0.91 -5.15 13.33
CA VAL A 114 -0.01 -4.01 13.38
C VAL A 114 0.00 -3.30 12.03
N SER A 115 -1.09 -2.62 11.69
CA SER A 115 -1.19 -1.86 10.43
C SER A 115 -2.00 -0.59 10.60
N ASP A 116 -1.69 0.40 9.77
CA ASP A 116 -2.46 1.64 9.66
C ASP A 116 -2.55 2.08 8.20
N THR A 117 -3.59 2.85 7.89
CA THR A 117 -3.88 3.33 6.54
C THR A 117 -3.35 4.73 6.35
N VAL A 118 -2.53 4.91 5.31
CA VAL A 118 -1.94 6.22 4.96
C VAL A 118 -3.02 7.22 4.53
N ALA A 119 -3.81 6.89 3.57
CA ALA A 119 -4.99 7.64 3.09
C ALA A 119 -5.53 6.96 1.83
N SER A 120 -6.70 7.39 1.36
CA SER A 120 -7.13 7.11 -0.02
C SER A 120 -6.23 7.88 -0.98
N SER A 121 -5.61 7.19 -1.91
CA SER A 121 -4.67 7.80 -2.84
C SER A 121 -4.90 7.32 -4.27
N PHE A 122 -4.54 8.19 -5.22
CA PHE A 122 -4.33 7.77 -6.61
C PHE A 122 -2.87 7.39 -6.77
N HIS A 123 -2.60 6.16 -7.09
CA HIS A 123 -1.27 5.65 -7.30
C HIS A 123 -1.01 5.40 -8.78
N ARG A 124 0.13 5.85 -9.29
CA ARG A 124 0.58 5.53 -10.63
C ARG A 124 1.44 4.26 -10.57
N THR A 125 1.15 3.29 -11.45
CA THR A 125 1.94 2.06 -11.55
C THR A 125 3.43 2.36 -11.72
N GLY A 126 4.26 1.58 -11.02
CA GLY A 126 5.71 1.74 -11.05
C GLY A 126 6.27 2.97 -10.32
N THR A 127 5.41 3.78 -9.68
CA THR A 127 5.87 4.92 -8.87
C THR A 127 6.28 4.44 -7.48
N PRO A 128 7.49 4.75 -7.00
CA PRO A 128 7.93 4.30 -5.70
C PRO A 128 7.18 4.96 -4.54
N VAL A 129 6.96 4.18 -3.50
CA VAL A 129 6.49 4.61 -2.18
C VAL A 129 7.64 4.40 -1.20
N TYR A 130 7.96 5.41 -0.44
CA TYR A 130 9.05 5.42 0.52
C TYR A 130 8.49 5.37 1.93
N VAL A 131 9.03 4.46 2.75
CA VAL A 131 8.65 4.32 4.16
C VAL A 131 9.91 4.40 5.00
N ARG A 132 9.92 5.28 6.00
CA ARG A 132 11.04 5.39 6.95
C ARG A 132 10.53 5.56 8.37
N GLN A 133 11.31 5.11 9.32
CA GLN A 133 11.06 5.39 10.73
C GLN A 133 11.45 6.85 11.05
N ILE A 134 10.62 7.52 11.85
CA ILE A 134 10.87 8.87 12.36
C ILE A 134 10.89 8.91 13.89
N MET A 135 11.23 7.77 14.49
CA MET A 135 11.51 7.68 15.92
C MET A 135 12.78 8.47 16.23
N ARG A 136 12.82 9.10 17.38
CA ARG A 136 14.00 9.89 17.80
C ARG A 136 15.10 8.98 18.38
N CYS A 137 15.53 7.99 17.59
CA CYS A 137 16.59 7.05 17.93
C CYS A 137 17.40 6.71 16.67
N ASP A 138 18.70 6.50 16.82
CA ASP A 138 19.59 6.17 15.70
C ASP A 138 19.28 4.80 15.11
N THR A 139 18.93 3.84 15.95
CA THR A 139 18.60 2.47 15.57
C THR A 139 17.36 2.01 16.31
N LEU A 140 16.34 1.63 15.58
CA LEU A 140 15.10 1.12 16.12
C LEU A 140 15.14 -0.41 16.14
N VAL A 141 15.19 -0.99 17.33
CA VAL A 141 15.21 -2.44 17.54
C VAL A 141 13.80 -3.01 17.68
N GLY A 142 13.66 -4.30 17.43
CA GLY A 142 12.39 -5.02 17.62
C GLY A 142 11.40 -4.90 16.47
N VAL A 143 11.69 -4.16 15.41
CA VAL A 143 10.96 -4.19 14.14
C VAL A 143 11.60 -5.22 13.22
N ASN A 144 10.82 -6.19 12.74
CA ASN A 144 11.32 -7.31 11.96
C ASN A 144 11.02 -7.17 10.46
N ARG A 145 9.82 -6.67 10.13
CA ARG A 145 9.39 -6.46 8.74
C ARG A 145 8.44 -5.27 8.64
N VAL A 146 8.51 -4.62 7.49
CA VAL A 146 7.55 -3.58 7.10
C VAL A 146 6.90 -4.00 5.80
N GLY A 147 5.58 -3.93 5.72
CA GLY A 147 4.80 -4.26 4.54
C GLY A 147 4.06 -3.04 4.01
N LEU A 148 3.93 -2.96 2.69
CA LEU A 148 3.08 -2.01 2.02
C LEU A 148 1.96 -2.76 1.30
N PHE A 149 0.73 -2.30 1.48
CA PHE A 149 -0.47 -2.83 0.85
C PHE A 149 -1.16 -1.73 0.09
N PHE A 150 -1.57 -2.02 -1.13
CA PHE A 150 -2.49 -1.18 -1.88
C PHE A 150 -3.74 -1.99 -2.21
N VAL A 151 -4.89 -1.49 -1.78
CA VAL A 151 -6.20 -2.10 -2.01
C VAL A 151 -7.01 -1.15 -2.86
N PRO A 152 -7.28 -1.48 -4.14
CA PRO A 152 -8.07 -0.62 -5.00
C PRO A 152 -9.50 -0.43 -4.48
N ASP A 153 -10.05 0.73 -4.75
CA ASP A 153 -11.47 1.00 -4.55
C ASP A 153 -12.29 0.17 -5.57
N LYS A 154 -13.37 -0.43 -5.10
CA LYS A 154 -14.30 -1.19 -5.95
C LYS A 154 -15.22 -0.26 -6.73
#